data_536e8facf4dc0c75d3601856ce0362b2
#
_entry.id   536e8facf4dc0c75d3601856ce0362b2
#
_cell.length_a   1.000
_cell.length_b   1.000
_cell.length_c   1.000
_cell.angle_alpha   90.00
_cell.angle_beta   90.00
_cell.angle_gamma   90.00
#
_symmetry.space_group_name_H-M   'P 1'
#
loop_
_entity.id
_entity.type
_entity.pdbx_description
1 polymer ?
#
loop_
_entity_poly.entity_id
_entity_poly.type
_entity_poly.pdbx_seq_one_letter_code
_entity_poly.pdbx_strand_id
1 'polypeptide(L)'
;MHEYKDHWTAEYMYQIRHICNQIGDLQVAIEKLQSDLDYDNPGGASEQLGKSCLLLGVALEELHRVDRHVRRVIDAISGEA
;
A
#
# COMPACT_ATOMS: atom_id res chain seq x y z
N MET A 1 -2.90 21.25 22.05
CA MET A 1 -3.80 20.17 21.62
C MET A 1 -3.92 20.08 20.11
N HIS A 2 -4.13 21.19 19.42
CA HIS A 2 -4.18 21.17 17.95
C HIS A 2 -2.87 20.74 17.33
N GLU A 3 -1.75 21.20 17.88
CA GLU A 3 -0.43 20.82 17.39
C GLU A 3 -0.21 19.32 17.48
N TYR A 4 -0.67 18.69 18.55
CA TYR A 4 -0.54 17.26 18.75
C TYR A 4 -1.33 16.47 17.70
N LYS A 5 -2.58 16.87 17.44
CA LYS A 5 -3.42 16.23 16.42
C LYS A 5 -2.82 16.36 15.04
N ASP A 6 -2.39 17.57 14.68
CA ASP A 6 -1.82 17.83 13.36
C ASP A 6 -0.54 17.03 13.13
N HIS A 7 0.30 16.96 14.17
CA HIS A 7 1.52 16.18 14.11
C HIS A 7 1.23 14.68 13.91
N TRP A 8 0.28 14.16 14.67
CA TRP A 8 -0.09 12.75 14.57
C TRP A 8 -0.66 12.42 13.20
N THR A 9 -1.53 13.28 12.69
CA THR A 9 -2.15 13.10 11.37
C THR A 9 -1.09 13.12 10.26
N ALA A 10 -0.18 14.09 10.30
CA ALA A 10 0.89 14.18 9.30
C ALA A 10 1.78 12.95 9.31
N GLU A 11 2.15 12.48 10.49
CA GLU A 11 2.98 11.29 10.65
C GLU A 11 2.28 10.04 10.13
N TYR A 12 1.01 9.86 10.48
CA TYR A 12 0.20 8.76 10.02
C TYR A 12 0.13 8.73 8.48
N MET A 13 -0.20 9.87 7.88
CA MET A 13 -0.32 9.96 6.43
C MET A 13 1.01 9.71 5.73
N TYR A 14 2.10 10.18 6.31
CA TYR A 14 3.42 9.94 5.78
C TYR A 14 3.74 8.44 5.79
N GLN A 15 3.50 7.76 6.90
CA GLN A 15 3.78 6.34 7.04
C GLN A 15 2.94 5.50 6.07
N ILE A 16 1.65 5.80 5.96
CA ILE A 16 0.76 5.07 5.04
C ILE A 16 1.21 5.26 3.60
N ARG A 17 1.54 6.49 3.21
CA ARG A 17 2.03 6.77 1.87
C ARG A 17 3.32 6.03 1.58
N HIS A 18 4.22 5.99 2.56
CA HIS A 18 5.49 5.28 2.41
C HIS A 18 5.27 3.79 2.18
N ILE A 19 4.40 3.17 2.96
CA ILE A 19 4.06 1.74 2.80
C ILE A 19 3.44 1.49 1.42
N CYS A 20 2.50 2.33 0.99
CA CYS A 20 1.88 2.20 -0.32
C CYS A 20 2.91 2.29 -1.44
N ASN A 21 3.86 3.22 -1.34
CA ASN A 21 4.93 3.37 -2.32
C ASN A 21 5.83 2.13 -2.36
N GLN A 22 6.15 1.57 -1.20
CA GLN A 22 6.95 0.34 -1.14
C GLN A 22 6.23 -0.83 -1.80
N ILE A 23 4.93 -0.96 -1.58
CA ILE A 23 4.14 -2.03 -2.21
C ILE A 23 4.12 -1.84 -3.72
N GLY A 24 3.93 -0.62 -4.20
CA GLY A 24 3.96 -0.31 -5.62
C GLY A 24 5.31 -0.66 -6.25
N ASP A 25 6.40 -0.32 -5.58
CA ASP A 25 7.75 -0.64 -6.05
C ASP A 25 7.97 -2.16 -6.11
N LEU A 26 7.46 -2.88 -5.12
CA LEU A 26 7.53 -4.35 -5.12
C LEU A 26 6.73 -4.95 -6.27
N GLN A 27 5.55 -4.43 -6.55
CA GLN A 27 4.74 -4.90 -7.69
C GLN A 27 5.50 -4.74 -9.00
N VAL A 28 6.12 -3.59 -9.21
CA VAL A 28 6.91 -3.33 -10.41
C VAL A 28 8.10 -4.28 -10.51
N ALA A 29 8.79 -4.49 -9.38
CA ALA A 29 9.94 -5.41 -9.34
C ALA A 29 9.52 -6.84 -9.66
N ILE A 30 8.38 -7.28 -9.14
CA ILE A 30 7.85 -8.62 -9.39
C ILE A 30 7.44 -8.77 -10.85
N GLU A 31 6.78 -7.77 -11.43
CA GLU A 31 6.39 -7.79 -12.84
C GLU A 31 7.59 -7.90 -13.75
N LYS A 32 8.66 -7.18 -13.42
CA LYS A 32 9.90 -7.25 -14.19
C LYS A 32 10.52 -8.63 -14.11
N LEU A 33 10.57 -9.21 -12.90
CA LEU A 33 11.10 -10.55 -12.71
C LEU A 33 10.25 -11.57 -13.44
N GLN A 34 8.93 -11.43 -13.40
CA GLN A 34 8.00 -12.29 -14.11
C GLN A 34 8.25 -12.26 -15.61
N SER A 35 8.44 -11.06 -16.17
CA SER A 35 8.74 -10.88 -17.58
C SER A 35 10.05 -11.56 -17.96
N ASP A 36 11.07 -11.43 -17.12
CA ASP A 36 12.36 -12.09 -17.36
C ASP A 36 12.23 -13.62 -17.31
N LEU A 37 11.37 -14.14 -16.44
CA LEU A 37 11.15 -15.57 -16.28
C LEU A 37 10.23 -16.18 -17.33
N ASP A 38 9.47 -15.38 -18.05
CA ASP A 38 8.58 -15.89 -19.12
C ASP A 38 9.36 -16.63 -20.20
N TYR A 39 10.64 -16.33 -20.33
CA TYR A 39 11.51 -17.00 -21.29
C TYR A 39 11.83 -18.43 -20.87
N ASP A 40 11.90 -18.68 -19.59
CA ASP A 40 12.41 -19.93 -19.03
C ASP A 40 11.68 -20.31 -17.75
N ASN A 41 10.35 -20.24 -17.79
CA ASN A 41 9.43 -20.38 -16.66
C ASN A 41 9.66 -21.65 -15.79
N PRO A 42 10.68 -21.67 -14.92
CA PRO A 42 11.04 -22.87 -14.18
C PRO A 42 10.00 -23.19 -13.11
N GLY A 43 9.34 -24.36 -13.25
CA GLY A 43 8.41 -24.88 -12.24
C GLY A 43 7.21 -23.99 -11.96
N GLY A 44 6.77 -23.20 -12.94
CA GLY A 44 5.62 -22.33 -12.76
C GLY A 44 5.92 -21.07 -11.92
N ALA A 45 7.17 -20.65 -11.87
CA ALA A 45 7.56 -19.47 -11.09
C ALA A 45 6.86 -18.21 -11.54
N SER A 46 6.62 -18.06 -12.84
CA SER A 46 5.91 -16.89 -13.39
C SER A 46 4.50 -16.77 -12.82
N GLU A 47 3.78 -17.88 -12.73
CA GLU A 47 2.43 -17.91 -12.15
C GLU A 47 2.44 -17.57 -10.67
N GLN A 48 3.42 -18.06 -9.92
CA GLN A 48 3.55 -17.75 -8.50
C GLN A 48 3.84 -16.26 -8.28
N LEU A 49 4.68 -15.68 -9.12
CA LEU A 49 4.96 -14.24 -9.06
C LEU A 49 3.71 -13.43 -9.39
N GLY A 50 2.92 -13.87 -10.37
CA GLY A 50 1.66 -13.22 -10.71
C GLY A 50 0.68 -13.22 -9.53
N LYS A 51 0.58 -14.35 -8.81
CA LYS A 51 -0.24 -14.43 -7.60
C LYS A 51 0.25 -13.50 -6.51
N SER A 52 1.56 -13.42 -6.31
CA SER A 52 2.16 -12.51 -5.34
C SER A 52 1.82 -11.06 -5.67
N CYS A 53 1.87 -10.69 -6.93
CA CYS A 53 1.52 -9.35 -7.38
C CYS A 53 0.06 -9.03 -7.09
N LEU A 54 -0.85 -9.98 -7.33
CA LEU A 54 -2.27 -9.82 -7.01
C LEU A 54 -2.50 -9.64 -5.52
N LEU A 55 -1.81 -10.41 -4.69
CA LEU A 55 -1.92 -10.28 -3.23
C LEU A 55 -1.42 -8.91 -2.74
N LEU A 56 -0.36 -8.41 -3.34
CA LEU A 56 0.11 -7.05 -3.03
C LEU A 56 -0.92 -6.00 -3.43
N GLY A 57 -1.61 -6.21 -4.55
CA GLY A 57 -2.70 -5.33 -4.96
C GLY A 57 -3.84 -5.31 -3.96
N VAL A 58 -4.22 -6.48 -3.45
CA VAL A 58 -5.25 -6.58 -2.40
C VAL A 58 -4.80 -5.88 -1.13
N ALA A 59 -3.55 -6.09 -0.73
CA ALA A 59 -3.00 -5.41 0.44
C ALA A 59 -3.03 -3.89 0.28
N LEU A 60 -2.71 -3.41 -0.90
CA LEU A 60 -2.74 -1.97 -1.21
C LEU A 60 -4.15 -1.41 -1.09
N GLU A 61 -5.16 -2.13 -1.60
CA GLU A 61 -6.56 -1.73 -1.46
C GLU A 61 -6.99 -1.64 0.00
N GLU A 62 -6.58 -2.61 0.82
CA GLU A 62 -6.89 -2.60 2.24
C GLU A 62 -6.23 -1.42 2.95
N LEU A 63 -5.00 -1.08 2.59
CA LEU A 63 -4.34 0.10 3.15
C LEU A 63 -5.07 1.38 2.77
N HIS A 64 -5.57 1.48 1.54
CA HIS A 64 -6.36 2.64 1.12
C HIS A 64 -7.67 2.73 1.91
N ARG A 65 -8.29 1.61 2.25
CA ARG A 65 -9.50 1.59 3.09
C ARG A 65 -9.19 2.07 4.50
N VAL A 66 -8.09 1.61 5.08
CA VAL A 66 -7.65 2.06 6.40
C VAL A 66 -7.41 3.57 6.38
N ASP A 67 -6.71 4.05 5.38
CA ASP A 67 -6.43 5.47 5.22
C ASP A 67 -7.71 6.30 5.18
N ARG A 68 -8.68 5.90 4.36
CA ARG A 68 -9.96 6.59 4.26
C ARG A 68 -10.74 6.57 5.57
N HIS A 69 -10.72 5.43 6.26
CA HIS A 69 -11.43 5.30 7.53
C HIS A 69 -10.83 6.24 8.58
N VAL A 70 -9.52 6.25 8.72
CA VAL A 70 -8.85 7.10 9.70
C VAL A 70 -9.05 8.58 9.36
N ARG A 71 -9.02 8.95 8.08
CA ARG A 71 -9.28 10.32 7.65
C ARG A 71 -10.69 10.76 8.06
N ARG A 72 -11.69 9.89 7.90
CA ARG A 72 -13.07 10.19 8.33
C ARG A 72 -13.15 10.42 9.84
N VAL A 73 -12.46 9.57 10.61
CA VAL A 73 -12.45 9.72 12.07
C VAL A 73 -11.80 11.05 12.47
N ILE A 74 -10.66 11.36 11.85
CA ILE A 74 -9.97 12.63 12.12
C ILE A 74 -10.82 13.83 11.74
N ASP A 75 -11.46 13.78 10.57
CA ASP A 75 -12.32 14.86 10.10
C ASP A 75 -13.54 15.05 11.04
N ALA A 76 -14.12 13.96 11.51
CA ALA A 76 -15.23 14.02 12.46
C ALA A 76 -14.82 14.68 13.77
N ILE A 77 -13.66 14.32 14.29
CA ILE A 77 -13.11 14.90 15.52
C ILE A 77 -12.80 16.39 15.31
N SER A 78 -12.19 16.72 14.19
CA SER A 78 -11.84 18.11 13.86
C SER A 78 -13.08 18.96 13.60
N GLY A 79 -14.10 18.37 12.98
CA GLY A 79 -15.36 19.06 12.68
C GLY A 79 -16.16 19.41 13.90
N GLU A 80 -15.98 18.69 14.99
CA GLU A 80 -16.67 18.95 16.25
C GLU A 80 -16.02 20.09 17.06
N ALA A 81 -14.81 20.38 16.72
CA ALA A 81 -14.07 21.45 17.40
C ALA A 81 -14.43 22.82 16.82
#